data_a3568f467bd2e2359380710d91f532b8
#
_entry.id   a3568f467bd2e2359380710d91f532b8
#
_cell.length_a   1.000
_cell.length_b   1.000
_cell.length_c   1.000
_cell.angle_alpha   90.00
_cell.angle_beta   90.00
_cell.angle_gamma   90.00
#
_symmetry.space_group_name_H-M   'P 1'
#
loop_
_entity.id
_entity.type
_entity.pdbx_description
1 polymer ?
#
loop_
_entity_poly.entity_id
_entity_poly.type
_entity_poly.pdbx_seq_one_letter_code
_entity_poly.pdbx_strand_id
1 'polypeptide(L)'
;MGLKLYGMRQATCTQRVLTTLAEKGVDCEFILVNLMTGEQKSPSHLEKQPFGKVPVLDDDGFLIYESRAICKYLARKYADKGNKLIPAEGDVKGYGLFEQACSMEQAYFDTETFGLWFENFIKPARGWGATSPELVQKHLQTLDNNLAIYDQILSKQKYLAGDEFTLADLYHLPHGTQALKYGFQDLLAKYPHVNKWWEVIQARDSWKEVVSAAA
;
A
#
# COMPACT_ATOMS: atom_id res chain seq x y z
N MET A 1 -15.34 -23.37 1.52
CA MET A 1 -14.68 -22.49 2.50
C MET A 1 -13.54 -21.83 1.79
N GLY A 2 -13.31 -20.54 2.00
CA GLY A 2 -12.34 -19.77 1.25
C GLY A 2 -12.09 -18.41 1.87
N LEU A 3 -11.09 -17.70 1.33
CA LEU A 3 -10.79 -16.34 1.75
C LEU A 3 -11.93 -15.39 1.43
N LYS A 4 -12.29 -14.51 2.38
CA LYS A 4 -13.19 -13.38 2.16
C LYS A 4 -12.47 -12.08 2.49
N LEU A 5 -12.53 -11.11 1.58
CA LEU A 5 -11.94 -9.80 1.80
C LEU A 5 -13.06 -8.74 1.89
N TYR A 6 -13.28 -8.22 3.08
CA TYR A 6 -14.19 -7.11 3.35
C TYR A 6 -13.49 -5.79 3.05
N GLY A 7 -14.02 -5.00 2.12
CA GLY A 7 -13.38 -3.75 1.75
C GLY A 7 -14.14 -2.96 0.69
N MET A 8 -13.53 -1.89 0.24
CA MET A 8 -13.97 -1.10 -0.91
C MET A 8 -12.81 -1.04 -1.91
N ARG A 9 -13.05 -1.41 -3.18
CA ARG A 9 -11.98 -1.52 -4.19
C ARG A 9 -11.18 -0.23 -4.41
N GLN A 10 -11.83 0.93 -4.22
CA GLN A 10 -11.20 2.24 -4.31
C GLN A 10 -10.33 2.60 -3.09
N ALA A 11 -10.48 1.89 -1.96
CA ALA A 11 -9.70 2.17 -0.76
C ALA A 11 -8.25 1.68 -0.91
N THR A 12 -7.29 2.55 -0.73
CA THR A 12 -5.85 2.30 -0.90
C THR A 12 -5.35 1.09 -0.09
N CYS A 13 -5.79 0.97 1.16
CA CYS A 13 -5.45 -0.18 1.99
C CYS A 13 -6.06 -1.50 1.47
N THR A 14 -7.26 -1.47 0.86
CA THR A 14 -7.85 -2.63 0.21
C THR A 14 -7.08 -3.01 -1.06
N GLN A 15 -6.68 -2.01 -1.85
CA GLN A 15 -5.85 -2.22 -3.05
C GLN A 15 -4.52 -2.90 -2.72
N ARG A 16 -3.89 -2.56 -1.58
CA ARG A 16 -2.66 -3.22 -1.11
C ARG A 16 -2.85 -4.74 -0.94
N VAL A 17 -3.97 -5.14 -0.35
CA VAL A 17 -4.29 -6.57 -0.16
C VAL A 17 -4.66 -7.25 -1.47
N LEU A 18 -5.48 -6.61 -2.31
CA LEU A 18 -5.87 -7.14 -3.62
C LEU A 18 -4.64 -7.36 -4.52
N THR A 19 -3.68 -6.41 -4.54
CA THR A 19 -2.42 -6.57 -5.29
C THR A 19 -1.60 -7.75 -4.75
N THR A 20 -1.56 -7.94 -3.43
CA THR A 20 -0.88 -9.10 -2.84
C THR A 20 -1.53 -10.41 -3.26
N LEU A 21 -2.87 -10.50 -3.26
CA LEU A 21 -3.60 -11.67 -3.74
C LEU A 21 -3.32 -11.96 -5.22
N ALA A 22 -3.36 -10.93 -6.07
CA ALA A 22 -3.02 -11.04 -7.49
C ALA A 22 -1.58 -11.52 -7.71
N GLU A 23 -0.59 -10.97 -6.99
CA GLU A 23 0.81 -11.42 -7.03
C GLU A 23 0.97 -12.89 -6.61
N LYS A 24 0.12 -13.37 -5.71
CA LYS A 24 0.12 -14.77 -5.24
C LYS A 24 -0.73 -15.70 -6.12
N GLY A 25 -1.50 -15.17 -7.07
CA GLY A 25 -2.46 -15.96 -7.86
C GLY A 25 -3.49 -16.65 -6.98
N VAL A 26 -4.01 -15.92 -5.98
CA VAL A 26 -4.97 -16.45 -5.01
C VAL A 26 -6.28 -15.69 -5.11
N ASP A 27 -7.35 -16.42 -5.37
CA ASP A 27 -8.70 -15.86 -5.41
C ASP A 27 -9.27 -15.66 -4.00
N CYS A 28 -10.15 -14.66 -3.88
CA CYS A 28 -10.95 -14.43 -2.67
C CYS A 28 -12.36 -13.96 -3.03
N GLU A 29 -13.32 -14.28 -2.18
CA GLU A 29 -14.64 -13.68 -2.22
C GLU A 29 -14.52 -12.22 -1.74
N PHE A 30 -14.87 -11.26 -2.61
CA PHE A 30 -14.82 -9.84 -2.24
C PHE A 30 -16.18 -9.38 -1.69
N ILE A 31 -16.21 -8.92 -0.45
CA ILE A 31 -17.39 -8.40 0.23
C ILE A 31 -17.29 -6.88 0.30
N LEU A 32 -18.17 -6.19 -0.41
CA LEU A 32 -18.19 -4.72 -0.37
C LEU A 32 -18.55 -4.21 1.03
N VAL A 33 -17.74 -3.28 1.52
CA VAL A 33 -18.04 -2.43 2.69
C VAL A 33 -18.07 -0.99 2.21
N ASN A 34 -19.27 -0.42 2.12
CA ASN A 34 -19.47 0.91 1.53
C ASN A 34 -19.03 2.02 2.49
N LEU A 35 -17.86 2.61 2.22
CA LEU A 35 -17.31 3.71 3.03
C LEU A 35 -18.10 5.02 2.86
N MET A 36 -18.85 5.17 1.77
CA MET A 36 -19.63 6.39 1.51
C MET A 36 -20.89 6.47 2.39
N THR A 37 -21.45 5.31 2.74
CA THR A 37 -22.60 5.20 3.64
C THR A 37 -22.22 4.99 5.11
N GLY A 38 -20.90 4.87 5.40
CA GLY A 38 -20.42 4.65 6.75
C GLY A 38 -20.54 3.20 7.24
N GLU A 39 -20.75 2.23 6.35
CA GLU A 39 -20.93 0.81 6.68
C GLU A 39 -19.80 0.22 7.54
N GLN A 40 -18.57 0.73 7.39
CA GLN A 40 -17.42 0.36 8.21
C GLN A 40 -17.59 0.70 9.70
N LYS A 41 -18.61 1.47 10.06
CA LYS A 41 -18.98 1.83 11.44
C LYS A 41 -20.21 1.06 11.94
N SER A 42 -20.76 0.16 11.13
CA SER A 42 -21.87 -0.70 11.56
C SER A 42 -21.42 -1.66 12.67
N PRO A 43 -22.32 -2.06 13.60
CA PRO A 43 -22.00 -3.03 14.64
C PRO A 43 -21.39 -4.32 14.09
N SER A 44 -21.96 -4.86 13.02
CA SER A 44 -21.50 -6.10 12.38
C SER A 44 -20.10 -6.00 11.77
N HIS A 45 -19.65 -4.81 11.33
CA HIS A 45 -18.29 -4.60 10.88
C HIS A 45 -17.34 -4.35 12.06
N LEU A 46 -17.77 -3.62 13.07
CA LEU A 46 -16.96 -3.33 14.27
C LEU A 46 -16.60 -4.59 15.06
N GLU A 47 -17.44 -5.64 15.01
CA GLU A 47 -17.11 -6.97 15.57
C GLU A 47 -15.89 -7.61 14.86
N LYS A 48 -15.66 -7.30 13.57
CA LYS A 48 -14.54 -7.82 12.78
C LYS A 48 -13.31 -6.90 12.85
N GLN A 49 -13.56 -5.58 12.92
CA GLN A 49 -12.51 -4.55 12.90
C GLN A 49 -12.90 -3.40 13.84
N PRO A 50 -12.36 -3.43 15.08
CA PRO A 50 -12.82 -2.53 16.15
C PRO A 50 -12.55 -1.04 15.90
N PHE A 51 -11.61 -0.71 15.01
CA PHE A 51 -11.36 0.70 14.61
C PHE A 51 -12.31 1.19 13.52
N GLY A 52 -13.16 0.31 12.96
CA GLY A 52 -14.09 0.64 11.87
C GLY A 52 -13.36 1.12 10.63
N LYS A 53 -12.42 0.32 10.15
CA LYS A 53 -11.62 0.53 8.95
C LYS A 53 -11.76 -0.65 7.99
N VAL A 54 -11.25 -0.49 6.79
CA VAL A 54 -11.07 -1.57 5.80
C VAL A 54 -9.60 -1.64 5.39
N PRO A 55 -9.13 -2.80 4.93
CA PRO A 55 -9.81 -4.08 4.78
C PRO A 55 -9.82 -4.95 6.04
N VAL A 56 -10.65 -6.01 6.00
CA VAL A 56 -10.56 -7.18 6.89
C VAL A 56 -10.48 -8.41 6.02
N LEU A 57 -9.61 -9.34 6.35
CA LEU A 57 -9.56 -10.67 5.77
C LEU A 57 -10.19 -11.66 6.74
N ASP A 58 -11.07 -12.50 6.22
CA ASP A 58 -11.61 -13.67 6.89
C ASP A 58 -11.09 -14.93 6.17
N ASP A 59 -10.34 -15.74 6.87
CA ASP A 59 -9.80 -17.00 6.38
C ASP A 59 -10.44 -18.14 7.18
N ASP A 60 -11.60 -18.61 6.72
CA ASP A 60 -12.38 -19.66 7.36
C ASP A 60 -12.64 -19.40 8.86
N GLY A 61 -13.00 -18.19 9.22
CA GLY A 61 -13.28 -17.74 10.59
C GLY A 61 -12.08 -17.13 11.32
N PHE A 62 -10.87 -17.20 10.76
CA PHE A 62 -9.73 -16.44 11.26
C PHE A 62 -9.79 -15.01 10.69
N LEU A 63 -10.15 -14.07 11.54
CA LEU A 63 -10.24 -12.64 11.18
C LEU A 63 -8.91 -11.94 11.43
N ILE A 64 -8.41 -11.22 10.41
CA ILE A 64 -7.23 -10.38 10.52
C ILE A 64 -7.47 -9.03 9.83
N TYR A 65 -7.04 -7.96 10.46
CA TYR A 65 -7.06 -6.59 9.93
C TYR A 65 -5.67 -5.98 9.96
N GLU A 66 -5.51 -4.71 9.52
CA GLU A 66 -4.29 -4.03 9.13
C GLU A 66 -3.73 -4.56 7.81
N SER A 67 -3.83 -3.75 6.75
CA SER A 67 -3.52 -4.20 5.38
C SER A 67 -2.11 -4.77 5.23
N ARG A 68 -1.10 -4.20 5.92
CA ARG A 68 0.27 -4.70 5.89
C ARG A 68 0.41 -6.05 6.60
N ALA A 69 -0.31 -6.25 7.69
CA ALA A 69 -0.37 -7.54 8.40
C ALA A 69 -1.07 -8.60 7.54
N ILE A 70 -2.19 -8.25 6.91
CA ILE A 70 -2.90 -9.14 5.97
C ILE A 70 -1.97 -9.56 4.83
N CYS A 71 -1.25 -8.62 4.20
CA CYS A 71 -0.32 -8.92 3.11
C CYS A 71 0.80 -9.89 3.55
N LYS A 72 1.41 -9.66 4.73
CA LYS A 72 2.43 -10.56 5.27
C LYS A 72 1.86 -11.95 5.58
N TYR A 73 0.65 -12.02 6.13
CA TYR A 73 -0.05 -13.27 6.38
C TYR A 73 -0.26 -14.06 5.07
N LEU A 74 -0.82 -13.41 4.04
CA LEU A 74 -1.06 -14.02 2.73
C LEU A 74 0.25 -14.47 2.07
N ALA A 75 1.28 -13.64 2.07
CA ALA A 75 2.57 -13.98 1.50
C ALA A 75 3.22 -15.20 2.19
N ARG A 76 3.01 -15.35 3.49
CA ARG A 76 3.49 -16.50 4.28
C ARG A 76 2.64 -17.73 4.05
N LYS A 77 1.31 -17.61 4.13
CA LYS A 77 0.37 -18.72 3.95
C LYS A 77 0.50 -19.37 2.57
N TYR A 78 0.73 -18.56 1.53
CA TYR A 78 0.86 -18.98 0.15
C TYR A 78 2.30 -18.86 -0.35
N ALA A 79 3.29 -19.22 0.48
CA ALA A 79 4.71 -19.08 0.15
C ALA A 79 5.11 -19.84 -1.13
N ASP A 80 4.44 -20.94 -1.41
CA ASP A 80 4.61 -21.83 -2.56
C ASP A 80 3.89 -21.36 -3.85
N LYS A 81 3.04 -20.33 -3.77
CA LYS A 81 2.28 -19.79 -4.91
C LYS A 81 2.82 -18.46 -5.39
N GLY A 82 2.65 -18.18 -6.69
CA GLY A 82 2.95 -16.90 -7.32
C GLY A 82 4.35 -16.35 -7.01
N ASN A 83 4.45 -15.03 -6.96
CA ASN A 83 5.72 -14.36 -6.72
C ASN A 83 6.14 -14.43 -5.23
N LYS A 84 7.46 -14.54 -4.99
CA LYS A 84 8.02 -14.41 -3.64
C LYS A 84 7.94 -12.94 -3.22
N LEU A 85 7.15 -12.67 -2.19
CA LEU A 85 6.90 -11.29 -1.72
C LEU A 85 7.56 -10.99 -0.36
N ILE A 86 8.12 -12.01 0.27
CA ILE A 86 8.86 -11.94 1.55
C ILE A 86 10.07 -12.86 1.45
N PRO A 87 11.14 -12.59 2.23
CA PRO A 87 12.29 -13.48 2.30
C PRO A 87 11.94 -14.90 2.69
N ALA A 88 12.79 -15.85 2.28
CA ALA A 88 12.62 -17.25 2.62
C ALA A 88 12.67 -17.48 4.14
N GLU A 89 12.03 -18.55 4.61
CA GLU A 89 12.14 -18.96 5.99
C GLU A 89 13.61 -19.31 6.32
N GLY A 90 14.12 -18.78 7.45
CA GLY A 90 15.52 -18.96 7.86
C GLY A 90 16.49 -17.89 7.31
N ASP A 91 16.11 -17.09 6.34
CA ASP A 91 16.91 -15.94 5.91
C ASP A 91 16.73 -14.75 6.87
N VAL A 92 17.40 -14.80 8.01
CA VAL A 92 17.29 -13.80 9.07
C VAL A 92 17.78 -12.42 8.61
N LYS A 93 18.84 -12.35 7.79
CA LYS A 93 19.38 -11.07 7.30
C LYS A 93 18.45 -10.46 6.25
N GLY A 94 18.00 -11.25 5.29
CA GLY A 94 17.02 -10.82 4.30
C GLY A 94 15.73 -10.36 4.96
N TYR A 95 15.25 -11.07 5.98
CA TYR A 95 14.07 -10.65 6.75
C TYR A 95 14.30 -9.32 7.48
N GLY A 96 15.49 -9.11 8.06
CA GLY A 96 15.84 -7.83 8.69
C GLY A 96 15.81 -6.65 7.71
N LEU A 97 16.39 -6.83 6.51
CA LEU A 97 16.36 -5.81 5.45
C LEU A 97 14.93 -5.56 4.92
N PHE A 98 14.14 -6.61 4.78
CA PHE A 98 12.74 -6.52 4.39
C PHE A 98 11.91 -5.73 5.40
N GLU A 99 12.02 -6.02 6.69
CA GLU A 99 11.30 -5.28 7.75
C GLU A 99 11.79 -3.83 7.88
N GLN A 100 13.09 -3.59 7.67
CA GLN A 100 13.64 -2.23 7.57
C GLN A 100 12.96 -1.46 6.42
N ALA A 101 12.87 -2.03 5.23
CA ALA A 101 12.25 -1.41 4.07
C ALA A 101 10.72 -1.19 4.27
N CYS A 102 10.02 -2.14 4.91
CA CYS A 102 8.61 -1.96 5.30
C CYS A 102 8.43 -0.81 6.30
N SER A 103 9.35 -0.68 7.26
CA SER A 103 9.32 0.41 8.26
C SER A 103 9.63 1.76 7.61
N MET A 104 10.56 1.79 6.65
CA MET A 104 10.86 2.99 5.86
C MET A 104 9.65 3.47 5.07
N GLU A 105 8.94 2.56 4.40
CA GLU A 105 7.72 2.89 3.67
C GLU A 105 6.71 3.56 4.60
N GLN A 106 6.43 2.98 5.74
CA GLN A 106 5.42 3.49 6.66
C GLN A 106 5.82 4.82 7.32
N ALA A 107 7.10 4.99 7.67
CA ALA A 107 7.59 6.16 8.39
C ALA A 107 7.90 7.35 7.49
N TYR A 108 8.37 7.11 6.26
CA TYR A 108 8.98 8.15 5.42
C TYR A 108 8.28 8.36 4.07
N PHE A 109 7.39 7.43 3.64
CA PHE A 109 6.69 7.55 2.38
C PHE A 109 5.16 7.62 2.56
N ASP A 110 4.57 6.64 3.24
CA ASP A 110 3.12 6.49 3.36
C ASP A 110 2.47 7.71 4.03
N THR A 111 3.07 8.23 5.09
CA THR A 111 2.59 9.42 5.81
C THR A 111 2.52 10.64 4.90
N GLU A 112 3.55 10.87 4.10
CA GLU A 112 3.63 12.06 3.25
C GLU A 112 2.72 11.94 2.03
N THR A 113 2.72 10.79 1.36
CA THR A 113 1.86 10.56 0.19
C THR A 113 0.37 10.51 0.57
N PHE A 114 0.03 9.91 1.71
CA PHE A 114 -1.32 9.99 2.25
C PHE A 114 -1.70 11.44 2.61
N GLY A 115 -0.80 12.20 3.25
CA GLY A 115 -1.03 13.60 3.59
C GLY A 115 -1.34 14.46 2.36
N LEU A 116 -0.60 14.30 1.28
CA LEU A 116 -0.87 14.96 0.00
C LEU A 116 -2.26 14.62 -0.54
N TRP A 117 -2.61 13.35 -0.56
CA TRP A 117 -3.93 12.91 -1.02
C TRP A 117 -5.05 13.35 -0.09
N PHE A 118 -4.83 13.29 1.23
CA PHE A 118 -5.79 13.73 2.23
C PHE A 118 -6.13 15.22 2.08
N GLU A 119 -5.12 16.09 2.05
CA GLU A 119 -5.31 17.54 1.96
C GLU A 119 -5.98 17.96 0.65
N ASN A 120 -5.57 17.35 -0.48
CA ASN A 120 -6.04 17.79 -1.79
C ASN A 120 -7.34 17.12 -2.23
N PHE A 121 -7.69 15.96 -1.70
CA PHE A 121 -8.86 15.21 -2.14
C PHE A 121 -9.82 14.83 -1.01
N ILE A 122 -9.36 14.10 0.01
CA ILE A 122 -10.28 13.54 1.03
C ILE A 122 -10.93 14.64 1.85
N LYS A 123 -10.15 15.58 2.36
CA LYS A 123 -10.59 16.65 3.23
C LYS A 123 -11.66 17.54 2.56
N PRO A 124 -11.46 18.08 1.35
CA PRO A 124 -12.49 18.84 0.66
C PRO A 124 -13.68 17.98 0.23
N ALA A 125 -13.47 16.75 -0.25
CA ALA A 125 -14.57 15.86 -0.65
C ALA A 125 -15.49 15.46 0.51
N ARG A 126 -14.98 15.47 1.75
CA ARG A 126 -15.73 15.19 2.96
C ARG A 126 -16.32 16.45 3.62
N GLY A 127 -16.08 17.63 3.08
CA GLY A 127 -16.50 18.89 3.69
C GLY A 127 -15.77 19.24 5.00
N TRP A 128 -14.57 18.66 5.23
CA TRP A 128 -13.78 18.89 6.45
C TRP A 128 -12.91 20.15 6.38
N GLY A 129 -13.08 20.95 5.33
CA GLY A 129 -12.41 22.21 5.10
C GLY A 129 -11.68 22.24 3.76
N ALA A 130 -11.16 23.42 3.40
CA ALA A 130 -10.37 23.58 2.20
C ALA A 130 -8.97 22.97 2.33
N THR A 131 -8.34 22.66 1.21
CA THR A 131 -6.91 22.30 1.12
C THR A 131 -6.06 23.35 1.83
N SER A 132 -5.11 22.94 2.65
CA SER A 132 -4.11 23.81 3.26
C SER A 132 -2.83 23.80 2.39
N PRO A 133 -2.51 24.90 1.69
CA PRO A 133 -1.28 24.97 0.88
C PRO A 133 -0.02 24.78 1.72
N GLU A 134 -0.04 25.25 2.97
CA GLU A 134 1.09 25.10 3.90
C GLU A 134 1.36 23.62 4.23
N LEU A 135 0.31 22.84 4.54
CA LEU A 135 0.44 21.41 4.81
C LEU A 135 0.87 20.63 3.56
N VAL A 136 0.31 20.96 2.39
CA VAL A 136 0.73 20.37 1.12
C VAL A 136 2.22 20.62 0.88
N GLN A 137 2.68 21.88 1.04
CA GLN A 137 4.09 22.21 0.88
C GLN A 137 4.99 21.49 1.89
N LYS A 138 4.55 21.35 3.14
CA LYS A 138 5.26 20.58 4.15
C LYS A 138 5.42 19.12 3.77
N HIS A 139 4.34 18.45 3.33
CA HIS A 139 4.40 17.07 2.87
C HIS A 139 5.32 16.90 1.66
N LEU A 140 5.23 17.80 0.68
CA LEU A 140 6.12 17.78 -0.49
C LEU A 140 7.59 17.95 -0.11
N GLN A 141 7.90 18.88 0.78
CA GLN A 141 9.29 19.11 1.22
C GLN A 141 9.84 17.91 2.01
N THR A 142 9.04 17.32 2.88
CA THR A 142 9.45 16.13 3.64
C THR A 142 9.65 14.94 2.71
N LEU A 143 8.73 14.74 1.77
CA LEU A 143 8.85 13.69 0.77
C LEU A 143 10.08 13.87 -0.13
N ASP A 144 10.35 15.10 -0.59
CA ASP A 144 11.53 15.44 -1.39
C ASP A 144 12.83 15.03 -0.67
N ASN A 145 12.96 15.41 0.61
CA ASN A 145 14.12 15.04 1.43
C ASN A 145 14.26 13.51 1.59
N ASN A 146 13.15 12.81 1.79
CA ASN A 146 13.15 11.36 1.94
C ASN A 146 13.50 10.65 0.63
N LEU A 147 12.97 11.13 -0.50
CA LEU A 147 13.26 10.55 -1.82
C LEU A 147 14.73 10.68 -2.21
N ALA A 148 15.44 11.70 -1.77
CA ALA A 148 16.89 11.81 -1.94
C ALA A 148 17.64 10.63 -1.29
N ILE A 149 17.15 10.15 -0.15
CA ILE A 149 17.71 8.97 0.55
C ILE A 149 17.31 7.70 -0.18
N TYR A 150 16.06 7.59 -0.63
CA TYR A 150 15.59 6.46 -1.45
C TYR A 150 16.42 6.32 -2.73
N ASP A 151 16.76 7.44 -3.39
CA ASP A 151 17.57 7.44 -4.61
C ASP A 151 18.98 6.89 -4.36
N GLN A 152 19.59 7.24 -3.21
CA GLN A 152 20.87 6.68 -2.80
C GLN A 152 20.80 5.16 -2.53
N ILE A 153 19.71 4.68 -1.95
CA ILE A 153 19.50 3.24 -1.71
C ILE A 153 19.33 2.51 -3.05
N LEU A 154 18.43 3.02 -3.89
CA LEU A 154 18.08 2.42 -5.19
C LEU A 154 19.18 2.57 -6.24
N SER A 155 20.18 3.43 -6.04
CA SER A 155 21.39 3.46 -6.86
C SER A 155 22.30 2.23 -6.68
N LYS A 156 22.13 1.48 -5.58
CA LYS A 156 22.98 0.34 -5.19
C LYS A 156 22.25 -1.00 -5.30
N GLN A 157 20.94 -0.99 -5.42
CA GLN A 157 20.10 -2.18 -5.45
C GLN A 157 18.83 -1.94 -6.25
N LYS A 158 18.19 -3.00 -6.70
CA LYS A 158 17.05 -2.92 -7.63
C LYS A 158 15.74 -2.55 -6.94
N TYR A 159 15.54 -3.01 -5.71
CA TYR A 159 14.35 -2.80 -4.89
C TYR A 159 14.73 -2.40 -3.47
N LEU A 160 13.76 -1.98 -2.65
CA LEU A 160 14.04 -1.41 -1.33
C LEU A 160 14.61 -2.41 -0.31
N ALA A 161 14.32 -3.69 -0.47
CA ALA A 161 14.86 -4.76 0.39
C ALA A 161 16.03 -5.54 -0.26
N GLY A 162 16.54 -5.12 -1.43
CA GLY A 162 17.59 -5.78 -2.18
C GLY A 162 17.28 -5.92 -3.67
N ASP A 163 17.56 -7.07 -4.27
CA ASP A 163 17.42 -7.25 -5.72
C ASP A 163 16.09 -7.90 -6.15
N GLU A 164 15.27 -8.32 -5.18
CA GLU A 164 13.99 -8.96 -5.43
C GLU A 164 12.83 -8.03 -5.01
N PHE A 165 11.76 -8.02 -5.84
CA PHE A 165 10.53 -7.32 -5.51
C PHE A 165 9.84 -7.98 -4.30
N THR A 166 9.46 -7.16 -3.33
CA THR A 166 8.81 -7.63 -2.09
C THR A 166 7.58 -6.80 -1.74
N LEU A 167 6.90 -7.18 -0.65
CA LEU A 167 5.81 -6.38 -0.09
C LEU A 167 6.27 -4.97 0.30
N ALA A 168 7.56 -4.77 0.63
CA ALA A 168 8.08 -3.44 0.95
C ALA A 168 7.93 -2.47 -0.23
N ASP A 169 8.14 -2.96 -1.47
CA ASP A 169 7.92 -2.16 -2.69
C ASP A 169 6.42 -2.02 -3.01
N LEU A 170 5.66 -3.12 -2.89
CA LEU A 170 4.24 -3.15 -3.17
C LEU A 170 3.45 -2.14 -2.33
N TYR A 171 3.84 -1.95 -1.06
CA TYR A 171 3.13 -1.05 -0.15
C TYR A 171 3.09 0.40 -0.61
N HIS A 172 4.07 0.83 -1.40
CA HIS A 172 4.15 2.19 -1.94
C HIS A 172 3.08 2.50 -3.00
N LEU A 173 2.62 1.48 -3.73
CA LEU A 173 1.77 1.65 -4.91
C LEU A 173 0.47 2.43 -4.64
N PRO A 174 -0.36 2.08 -3.63
CA PRO A 174 -1.67 2.71 -3.51
C PRO A 174 -1.63 4.21 -3.19
N HIS A 175 -0.90 4.61 -2.16
CA HIS A 175 -0.81 6.04 -1.80
C HIS A 175 0.07 6.82 -2.76
N GLY A 176 1.17 6.24 -3.24
CA GLY A 176 2.01 6.88 -4.25
C GLY A 176 1.24 7.19 -5.53
N THR A 177 0.41 6.27 -6.01
CA THR A 177 -0.43 6.50 -7.19
C THR A 177 -1.43 7.65 -6.97
N GLN A 178 -2.03 7.77 -5.79
CA GLN A 178 -2.88 8.92 -5.48
C GLN A 178 -2.09 10.23 -5.43
N ALA A 179 -0.88 10.20 -4.88
CA ALA A 179 -0.03 11.38 -4.71
C ALA A 179 0.57 11.91 -6.03
N LEU A 180 0.62 11.11 -7.11
CA LEU A 180 1.14 11.54 -8.43
C LEU A 180 0.50 12.85 -8.90
N LYS A 181 -0.83 12.99 -8.70
CA LYS A 181 -1.60 14.17 -9.11
C LYS A 181 -1.33 15.41 -8.23
N TYR A 182 -0.61 15.25 -7.13
CA TYR A 182 -0.42 16.28 -6.11
C TYR A 182 1.05 16.57 -5.84
N GLY A 183 1.88 16.47 -6.89
CA GLY A 183 3.29 16.87 -6.89
C GLY A 183 4.29 15.72 -6.74
N PHE A 184 3.88 14.50 -6.44
CA PHE A 184 4.81 13.36 -6.40
C PHE A 184 5.41 13.07 -7.78
N GLN A 185 4.67 13.26 -8.87
CA GLN A 185 5.18 13.11 -10.24
C GLN A 185 6.37 14.04 -10.51
N ASP A 186 6.31 15.29 -10.04
CA ASP A 186 7.39 16.26 -10.23
C ASP A 186 8.63 15.90 -9.40
N LEU A 187 8.43 15.32 -8.22
CA LEU A 187 9.52 14.82 -7.38
C LEU A 187 10.22 13.62 -8.02
N LEU A 188 9.48 12.69 -8.63
CA LEU A 188 10.07 11.55 -9.34
C LEU A 188 11.07 12.00 -10.42
N ALA A 189 10.78 13.10 -11.12
CA ALA A 189 11.66 13.65 -12.16
C ALA A 189 13.04 14.09 -11.64
N LYS A 190 13.16 14.39 -10.34
CA LYS A 190 14.42 14.78 -9.70
C LYS A 190 15.33 13.58 -9.36
N TYR A 191 14.76 12.39 -9.20
CA TYR A 191 15.41 11.21 -8.61
C TYR A 191 15.40 10.04 -9.58
N PRO A 192 16.41 9.86 -10.42
CA PRO A 192 16.38 8.91 -11.53
C PRO A 192 16.25 7.45 -11.10
N HIS A 193 16.85 7.05 -9.95
CA HIS A 193 16.74 5.67 -9.46
C HIS A 193 15.37 5.42 -8.84
N VAL A 194 14.80 6.38 -8.13
CA VAL A 194 13.42 6.32 -7.62
C VAL A 194 12.44 6.27 -8.78
N ASN A 195 12.60 7.12 -9.80
CA ASN A 195 11.72 7.12 -10.97
C ASN A 195 11.72 5.77 -11.69
N LYS A 196 12.91 5.22 -11.95
CA LYS A 196 13.06 3.91 -12.57
C LYS A 196 12.41 2.80 -11.75
N TRP A 197 12.62 2.79 -10.43
CA TRP A 197 12.00 1.84 -9.52
C TRP A 197 10.47 1.98 -9.55
N TRP A 198 9.94 3.22 -9.48
CA TRP A 198 8.53 3.52 -9.52
C TRP A 198 7.88 3.02 -10.81
N GLU A 199 8.51 3.28 -11.97
CA GLU A 199 8.06 2.76 -13.28
C GLU A 199 7.95 1.23 -13.29
N VAL A 200 8.94 0.55 -12.73
CA VAL A 200 8.95 -0.92 -12.66
C VAL A 200 7.84 -1.47 -11.78
N ILE A 201 7.65 -0.91 -10.58
CA ILE A 201 6.64 -1.43 -9.65
C ILE A 201 5.21 -1.13 -10.12
N GLN A 202 4.95 0.06 -10.66
CA GLN A 202 3.61 0.41 -11.18
C GLN A 202 3.26 -0.32 -12.49
N ALA A 203 4.24 -0.81 -13.23
CA ALA A 203 4.02 -1.56 -14.47
C ALA A 203 3.62 -3.02 -14.24
N ARG A 204 3.60 -3.51 -12.99
CA ARG A 204 3.23 -4.89 -12.66
C ARG A 204 1.76 -5.15 -13.01
N ASP A 205 1.49 -6.29 -13.63
CA ASP A 205 0.14 -6.64 -14.09
C ASP A 205 -0.85 -6.75 -12.94
N SER A 206 -0.39 -7.28 -11.78
CA SER A 206 -1.17 -7.33 -10.53
C SER A 206 -1.70 -5.96 -10.09
N TRP A 207 -0.86 -4.91 -10.20
CA TRP A 207 -1.27 -3.54 -9.85
C TRP A 207 -2.22 -2.95 -10.88
N LYS A 208 -1.92 -3.13 -12.18
CA LYS A 208 -2.79 -2.65 -13.28
C LYS A 208 -4.19 -3.25 -13.19
N GLU A 209 -4.29 -4.56 -12.91
CA GLU A 209 -5.56 -5.25 -12.72
C GLU A 209 -6.36 -4.64 -11.57
N VAL A 210 -5.74 -4.44 -10.42
CA VAL A 210 -6.39 -3.86 -9.24
C VAL A 210 -6.88 -2.44 -9.48
N VAL A 211 -6.08 -1.60 -10.14
CA VAL A 211 -6.46 -0.21 -10.47
C VAL A 211 -7.60 -0.21 -11.48
N SER A 212 -7.54 -1.04 -12.52
CA SER A 212 -8.59 -1.15 -13.53
C SER A 212 -9.92 -1.61 -12.92
N ALA A 213 -9.90 -2.55 -11.99
CA ALA A 213 -11.09 -3.05 -11.31
C ALA A 213 -11.67 -2.06 -10.28
N ALA A 214 -10.93 -1.00 -9.93
CA ALA A 214 -11.35 0.04 -8.99
C ALA A 214 -11.86 1.32 -9.69
N ALA A 215 -11.66 1.45 -11.02
CA ALA A 215 -12.12 2.58 -11.82
C ALA A 215 -13.63 2.52 -12.04
#